data_cd4b3d1f379ddcc245d6fbeed2e7ec72
#
_entry.id   cd4b3d1f379ddcc245d6fbeed2e7ec72
#
_cell.length_a   1.000
_cell.length_b   1.000
_cell.length_c   1.000
_cell.angle_alpha   90.00
_cell.angle_beta   90.00
_cell.angle_gamma   90.00
#
_symmetry.space_group_name_H-M   'P 1'
#
loop_
_entity.id
_entity.type
_entity.pdbx_description
1 polymer ?
#
loop_
_entity_poly.entity_id
_entity_poly.type
_entity_poly.pdbx_seq_one_letter_code
_entity_poly.pdbx_strand_id
1 'polypeptide(L)'
;TRLRVNACMDKLRVADAITEIFALFKRCNKYIDETMPWALAKDPENADRLNTVLYNLVESIVIGASLLEPYMPETSEKILKQLNAEKRRVTELSNFGLYPSGNKVTDQPEILFARIDAPKMLEEIEKRFPSKVVEEEPKPEKKAKKEEKVEIPTLDAVVKEEITIDEFSRMQLQMGEIISCEEVAKSKKLLCSQVKVQGRTLQ
;
A
#
# COMPACT_ATOMS: atom_id res chain seq x y z
N THR A 1 16.35 -11.38 -0.19
CA THR A 1 15.53 -10.16 -0.04
C THR A 1 16.36 -8.92 -0.33
N ARG A 2 17.45 -8.62 0.42
CA ARG A 2 18.26 -7.39 0.24
C ARG A 2 18.59 -7.05 -1.22
N LEU A 3 19.18 -7.99 -1.98
CA LEU A 3 19.58 -7.75 -3.37
C LEU A 3 18.40 -7.36 -4.26
N ARG A 4 17.22 -7.95 -4.03
CA ARG A 4 16.01 -7.62 -4.78
C ARG A 4 15.48 -6.24 -4.41
N VAL A 5 15.48 -5.91 -3.12
CA VAL A 5 15.10 -4.57 -2.63
C VAL A 5 16.01 -3.51 -3.27
N ASN A 6 17.33 -3.70 -3.23
CA ASN A 6 18.26 -2.77 -3.85
C ASN A 6 18.01 -2.64 -5.36
N ALA A 7 17.84 -3.75 -6.08
CA ALA A 7 17.57 -3.71 -7.52
C ALA A 7 16.25 -3.00 -7.88
N CYS A 8 15.26 -3.04 -7.00
CA CYS A 8 14.04 -2.24 -7.15
C CYS A 8 14.29 -0.75 -6.88
N MET A 9 15.05 -0.45 -5.82
CA MET A 9 15.37 0.95 -5.46
C MET A 9 16.25 1.63 -6.50
N ASP A 10 17.22 0.93 -7.05
CA ASP A 10 18.08 1.44 -8.16
C ASP A 10 17.26 1.86 -9.38
N LYS A 11 16.07 1.29 -9.54
CA LYS A 11 15.11 1.61 -10.60
C LYS A 11 13.97 2.52 -10.13
N LEU A 12 14.05 3.09 -8.93
CA LEU A 12 13.02 3.91 -8.29
C LEU A 12 11.65 3.20 -8.15
N ARG A 13 11.64 1.86 -8.12
CA ARG A 13 10.43 1.04 -7.98
C ARG A 13 10.13 0.79 -6.50
N VAL A 14 9.74 1.84 -5.80
CA VAL A 14 9.54 1.83 -4.33
C VAL A 14 8.48 0.82 -3.89
N ALA A 15 7.34 0.75 -4.58
CA ALA A 15 6.26 -0.18 -4.25
C ALA A 15 6.70 -1.65 -4.37
N ASP A 16 7.52 -1.97 -5.37
CA ASP A 16 8.06 -3.31 -5.56
C ASP A 16 9.10 -3.64 -4.47
N ALA A 17 9.92 -2.67 -4.07
CA ALA A 17 10.87 -2.84 -2.98
C ALA A 17 10.15 -3.19 -1.66
N ILE A 18 9.07 -2.49 -1.33
CA ILE A 18 8.23 -2.81 -0.17
C ILE A 18 7.63 -4.22 -0.31
N THR A 19 7.14 -4.57 -1.49
CA THR A 19 6.57 -5.90 -1.77
C THR A 19 7.59 -7.01 -1.51
N GLU A 20 8.86 -6.82 -1.90
CA GLU A 20 9.94 -7.78 -1.63
C GLU A 20 10.25 -7.92 -0.12
N ILE A 21 10.11 -6.86 0.66
CA ILE A 21 10.25 -6.91 2.12
C ILE A 21 9.10 -7.71 2.74
N PHE A 22 7.86 -7.41 2.35
CA PHE A 22 6.69 -8.15 2.83
C PHE A 22 6.67 -9.62 2.37
N ALA A 23 7.29 -9.94 1.22
CA ALA A 23 7.49 -11.32 0.81
C ALA A 23 8.36 -12.11 1.79
N LEU A 24 9.36 -11.47 2.42
CA LEU A 24 10.14 -12.09 3.49
C LEU A 24 9.26 -12.39 4.71
N PHE A 25 8.46 -11.44 5.19
CA PHE A 25 7.55 -11.67 6.32
C PHE A 25 6.50 -12.75 6.01
N LYS A 26 5.97 -12.76 4.79
CA LYS A 26 5.07 -13.82 4.33
C LYS A 26 5.75 -15.19 4.33
N ARG A 27 7.03 -15.25 3.97
CA ARG A 27 7.81 -16.50 4.05
C ARG A 27 8.04 -16.92 5.50
N CYS A 28 8.28 -15.98 6.42
CA CYS A 28 8.36 -16.27 7.85
C CYS A 28 7.06 -16.89 8.38
N ASN A 29 5.90 -16.32 8.03
CA ASN A 29 4.60 -16.89 8.41
C ASN A 29 4.45 -18.32 7.88
N LYS A 30 4.75 -18.55 6.60
CA LYS A 30 4.70 -19.89 6.02
C LYS A 30 5.67 -20.87 6.73
N TYR A 31 6.85 -20.38 7.15
CA TYR A 31 7.82 -21.19 7.88
C TYR A 31 7.30 -21.58 9.27
N ILE A 32 6.57 -20.70 9.94
CA ILE A 32 5.86 -21.02 11.20
C ILE A 32 4.85 -22.15 10.98
N ASP A 33 4.03 -22.07 9.92
CA ASP A 33 3.04 -23.09 9.59
C ASP A 33 3.71 -24.45 9.26
N GLU A 34 4.82 -24.42 8.51
CA GLU A 34 5.58 -25.62 8.12
C GLU A 34 6.29 -26.30 9.31
N THR A 35 6.78 -25.52 10.28
CA THR A 35 7.60 -26.02 11.38
C THR A 35 6.80 -26.26 12.66
N MET A 36 5.62 -25.67 12.78
CA MET A 36 4.70 -25.79 13.93
C MET A 36 5.43 -25.68 15.28
N PRO A 37 6.07 -24.55 15.62
CA PRO A 37 6.88 -24.40 16.83
C PRO A 37 6.11 -24.72 18.13
N TRP A 38 4.81 -24.50 18.15
CA TRP A 38 3.93 -24.89 19.27
C TRP A 38 3.83 -26.40 19.46
N ALA A 39 4.01 -27.19 18.42
CA ALA A 39 4.08 -28.65 18.51
C ALA A 39 5.46 -29.10 19.01
N LEU A 40 6.54 -28.47 18.51
CA LEU A 40 7.90 -28.72 18.97
C LEU A 40 8.07 -28.38 20.46
N ALA A 41 7.41 -27.34 20.95
CA ALA A 41 7.48 -26.92 22.35
C ALA A 41 6.86 -27.91 23.35
N LYS A 42 6.06 -28.86 22.89
CA LYS A 42 5.45 -29.88 23.76
C LYS A 42 6.38 -31.03 24.15
N ASP A 43 7.42 -31.21 23.36
CA ASP A 43 8.36 -32.32 23.54
C ASP A 43 9.78 -31.78 23.84
N PRO A 44 10.33 -32.05 25.01
CA PRO A 44 11.68 -31.60 25.38
C PRO A 44 12.79 -32.11 24.46
N GLU A 45 12.60 -33.25 23.78
CA GLU A 45 13.57 -33.78 22.84
C GLU A 45 13.71 -32.90 21.58
N ASN A 46 12.71 -32.10 21.27
CA ASN A 46 12.71 -31.18 20.15
C ASN A 46 13.21 -29.76 20.49
N ALA A 47 13.76 -29.53 21.69
CA ALA A 47 14.19 -28.20 22.14
C ALA A 47 15.23 -27.56 21.23
N ASP A 48 16.22 -28.30 20.75
CA ASP A 48 17.25 -27.78 19.81
C ASP A 48 16.64 -27.39 18.46
N ARG A 49 15.69 -28.17 17.98
CA ARG A 49 14.96 -27.86 16.76
C ARG A 49 14.11 -26.62 16.93
N LEU A 50 13.40 -26.51 18.05
CA LEU A 50 12.60 -25.32 18.40
C LEU A 50 13.48 -24.06 18.46
N ASN A 51 14.61 -24.12 19.15
CA ASN A 51 15.56 -23.03 19.26
C ASN A 51 16.05 -22.58 17.86
N THR A 52 16.39 -23.52 17.00
CA THR A 52 16.80 -23.24 15.62
C THR A 52 15.69 -22.54 14.83
N VAL A 53 14.45 -23.00 14.95
CA VAL A 53 13.29 -22.41 14.25
C VAL A 53 13.05 -20.97 14.73
N LEU A 54 13.02 -20.76 16.04
CA LEU A 54 12.82 -19.43 16.63
C LEU A 54 13.94 -18.47 16.27
N TYR A 55 15.19 -18.95 16.33
CA TYR A 55 16.35 -18.15 15.95
C TYR A 55 16.28 -17.70 14.48
N ASN A 56 15.96 -18.59 13.57
CA ASN A 56 15.81 -18.28 12.14
C ASN A 56 14.70 -17.25 11.89
N LEU A 57 13.60 -17.34 12.63
CA LEU A 57 12.51 -16.37 12.54
C LEU A 57 12.94 -14.99 13.02
N VAL A 58 13.55 -14.90 14.20
CA VAL A 58 14.01 -13.63 14.77
C VAL A 58 15.02 -12.96 13.82
N GLU A 59 16.02 -13.71 13.35
CA GLU A 59 17.00 -13.20 12.38
C GLU A 59 16.35 -12.64 11.12
N SER A 60 15.41 -13.38 10.56
CA SER A 60 14.69 -12.96 9.36
C SER A 60 13.86 -11.70 9.59
N ILE A 61 13.22 -11.59 10.77
CA ILE A 61 12.41 -10.43 11.15
C ILE A 61 13.30 -9.20 11.36
N VAL A 62 14.47 -9.34 12.02
CA VAL A 62 15.43 -8.24 12.21
C VAL A 62 15.94 -7.72 10.88
N ILE A 63 16.27 -8.60 9.94
CA ILE A 63 16.67 -8.22 8.57
C ILE A 63 15.53 -7.48 7.87
N GLY A 64 14.31 -8.02 7.93
CA GLY A 64 13.12 -7.42 7.33
C GLY A 64 12.79 -6.06 7.94
N ALA A 65 12.83 -5.93 9.27
CA ALA A 65 12.59 -4.66 9.97
C ALA A 65 13.64 -3.60 9.60
N SER A 66 14.91 -3.99 9.51
CA SER A 66 15.97 -3.06 9.10
C SER A 66 15.81 -2.58 7.65
N LEU A 67 15.32 -3.44 6.74
CA LEU A 67 14.99 -3.05 5.37
C LEU A 67 13.72 -2.19 5.29
N LEU A 68 12.80 -2.34 6.24
CA LEU A 68 11.54 -1.61 6.29
C LEU A 68 11.70 -0.16 6.79
N GLU A 69 12.77 0.13 7.51
CA GLU A 69 12.99 1.42 8.17
C GLU A 69 12.83 2.65 7.25
N PRO A 70 13.34 2.69 6.02
CA PRO A 70 13.17 3.85 5.14
C PRO A 70 11.71 4.12 4.75
N TYR A 71 10.85 3.13 4.86
CA TYR A 71 9.44 3.21 4.46
C TYR A 71 8.50 3.40 5.65
N MET A 72 8.81 2.74 6.75
CA MET A 72 7.99 2.70 7.97
C MET A 72 8.89 2.79 9.21
N PRO A 73 9.51 3.95 9.48
CA PRO A 73 10.53 4.09 10.52
C PRO A 73 10.01 3.72 11.92
N GLU A 74 8.83 4.24 12.30
CA GLU A 74 8.24 3.95 13.61
C GLU A 74 7.91 2.47 13.81
N THR A 75 7.41 1.82 12.76
CA THR A 75 7.09 0.39 12.79
C THR A 75 8.36 -0.45 12.89
N SER A 76 9.40 -0.09 12.14
CA SER A 76 10.70 -0.74 12.20
C SER A 76 11.30 -0.65 13.60
N GLU A 77 11.29 0.53 14.21
CA GLU A 77 11.77 0.75 15.57
C GLU A 77 11.00 -0.11 16.59
N LYS A 78 9.68 -0.13 16.50
CA LYS A 78 8.83 -0.95 17.39
C LYS A 78 9.10 -2.45 17.23
N ILE A 79 9.30 -2.95 16.02
CA ILE A 79 9.66 -4.35 15.79
C ILE A 79 11.01 -4.67 16.46
N LEU A 80 12.04 -3.86 16.21
CA LEU A 80 13.37 -4.08 16.76
C LEU A 80 13.37 -4.01 18.29
N LYS A 81 12.65 -3.05 18.86
CA LYS A 81 12.47 -2.92 20.32
C LYS A 81 11.80 -4.16 20.93
N GLN A 82 10.77 -4.71 20.32
CA GLN A 82 10.10 -5.91 20.81
C GLN A 82 11.00 -7.15 20.76
N LEU A 83 11.90 -7.20 19.78
CA LEU A 83 12.89 -8.27 19.65
C LEU A 83 14.16 -8.02 20.48
N ASN A 84 14.24 -6.88 21.17
CA ASN A 84 15.47 -6.45 21.86
C ASN A 84 16.69 -6.53 20.93
N ALA A 85 16.53 -6.00 19.71
CA ALA A 85 17.50 -6.06 18.63
C ALA A 85 17.89 -4.66 18.16
N GLU A 86 19.13 -4.52 17.71
CA GLU A 86 19.61 -3.31 17.07
C GLU A 86 19.35 -3.33 15.55
N LYS A 87 19.16 -2.14 14.98
CA LYS A 87 19.06 -1.98 13.53
C LYS A 87 20.38 -2.38 12.86
N ARG A 88 20.29 -3.17 11.80
CA ARG A 88 21.46 -3.58 11.01
C ARG A 88 21.74 -2.58 9.89
N ARG A 89 23.03 -2.38 9.63
CA ARG A 89 23.48 -1.61 8.47
C ARG A 89 23.17 -2.37 7.18
N VAL A 90 22.94 -1.64 6.09
CA VAL A 90 22.65 -2.25 4.78
C VAL A 90 23.72 -3.25 4.36
N THR A 91 25.00 -3.02 4.70
CA THR A 91 26.12 -3.93 4.43
C THR A 91 26.00 -5.27 5.19
N GLU A 92 25.39 -5.27 6.35
CA GLU A 92 25.26 -6.43 7.25
C GLU A 92 24.00 -7.26 6.96
N LEU A 93 23.04 -6.72 6.21
CA LEU A 93 21.78 -7.40 5.89
C LEU A 93 21.92 -8.66 5.02
N SER A 94 23.12 -8.94 4.51
CA SER A 94 23.42 -10.21 3.85
C SER A 94 23.96 -11.26 4.80
N ASN A 95 24.35 -10.87 6.00
CA ASN A 95 24.92 -11.77 6.99
C ASN A 95 23.78 -12.30 7.88
N PHE A 96 23.71 -13.61 7.98
CA PHE A 96 22.77 -14.30 8.85
C PHE A 96 23.52 -14.78 10.10
N GLY A 97 22.83 -14.84 11.24
CA GLY A 97 23.45 -15.32 12.46
C GLY A 97 24.10 -14.23 13.33
N LEU A 98 23.65 -12.98 13.19
CA LEU A 98 24.16 -11.85 13.98
C LEU A 98 23.30 -11.52 15.20
N TYR A 99 22.13 -12.12 15.35
CA TYR A 99 21.30 -11.91 16.53
C TYR A 99 21.94 -12.61 17.73
N PRO A 100 22.13 -11.91 18.87
CA PRO A 100 22.80 -12.49 20.03
C PRO A 100 22.04 -13.70 20.59
N SER A 101 22.74 -14.82 20.81
CA SER A 101 22.17 -15.99 21.49
C SER A 101 21.83 -15.66 22.93
N GLY A 102 20.70 -16.17 23.42
CA GLY A 102 20.24 -15.91 24.79
C GLY A 102 19.55 -14.58 25.00
N ASN A 103 19.37 -13.79 23.93
CA ASN A 103 18.61 -12.56 24.02
C ASN A 103 17.13 -12.85 24.25
N LYS A 104 16.48 -12.06 25.11
CA LYS A 104 15.07 -12.22 25.45
C LYS A 104 14.22 -11.20 24.70
N VAL A 105 13.19 -11.65 24.03
CA VAL A 105 12.17 -10.76 23.43
C VAL A 105 11.27 -10.18 24.51
N THR A 106 10.51 -9.13 24.16
CA THR A 106 9.61 -8.49 25.12
C THR A 106 8.55 -9.46 25.67
N ASP A 107 8.23 -9.34 26.94
CA ASP A 107 7.14 -10.09 27.58
C ASP A 107 5.76 -9.48 27.28
N GLN A 108 5.72 -8.24 26.76
CA GLN A 108 4.50 -7.51 26.43
C GLN A 108 4.54 -7.08 24.96
N PRO A 109 4.16 -7.96 24.02
CA PRO A 109 4.15 -7.64 22.61
C PRO A 109 3.02 -6.64 22.28
N GLU A 110 3.38 -5.59 21.54
CA GLU A 110 2.42 -4.61 20.99
C GLU A 110 1.92 -5.11 19.62
N ILE A 111 0.61 -5.02 19.39
CA ILE A 111 0.04 -5.28 18.06
C ILE A 111 0.34 -4.08 17.17
N LEU A 112 1.23 -4.25 16.20
CA LEU A 112 1.68 -3.17 15.32
C LEU A 112 0.66 -2.82 14.24
N PHE A 113 -0.07 -3.80 13.75
CA PHE A 113 -1.09 -3.64 12.71
C PHE A 113 -2.44 -4.17 13.20
N ALA A 114 -3.17 -3.34 13.91
CA ALA A 114 -4.52 -3.65 14.31
C ALA A 114 -5.48 -3.57 13.11
N ARG A 115 -6.52 -4.42 13.11
CA ARG A 115 -7.58 -4.32 12.12
C ARG A 115 -8.37 -3.04 12.36
N ILE A 116 -8.43 -2.18 11.35
CA ILE A 116 -9.16 -0.91 11.41
C ILE A 116 -10.66 -1.18 11.30
N ASP A 117 -11.43 -0.67 12.26
CA ASP A 117 -12.87 -0.56 12.16
C ASP A 117 -13.21 0.72 11.38
N ALA A 118 -13.52 0.56 10.09
CA ALA A 118 -13.71 1.69 9.20
C ALA A 118 -14.79 2.69 9.67
N PRO A 119 -15.99 2.28 10.13
CA PRO A 119 -16.99 3.19 10.67
C PRO A 119 -16.48 4.07 11.81
N LYS A 120 -15.85 3.47 12.82
CA LYS A 120 -15.30 4.21 13.98
C LYS A 120 -14.18 5.16 13.58
N MET A 121 -13.31 4.74 12.67
CA MET A 121 -12.23 5.58 12.21
C MET A 121 -12.74 6.78 11.42
N LEU A 122 -13.76 6.61 10.58
CA LEU A 122 -14.39 7.71 9.86
C LEU A 122 -15.02 8.73 10.82
N GLU A 123 -15.73 8.29 11.86
CA GLU A 123 -16.25 9.19 12.89
C GLU A 123 -15.15 9.97 13.63
N GLU A 124 -14.01 9.32 13.92
CA GLU A 124 -12.87 10.00 14.53
C GLU A 124 -12.22 11.02 13.59
N ILE A 125 -12.12 10.69 12.31
CA ILE A 125 -11.60 11.60 11.29
C ILE A 125 -12.51 12.81 11.14
N GLU A 126 -13.82 12.61 11.07
CA GLU A 126 -14.79 13.71 11.00
C GLU A 126 -14.76 14.61 12.25
N LYS A 127 -14.53 14.04 13.44
CA LYS A 127 -14.36 14.81 14.67
C LYS A 127 -13.06 15.63 14.68
N ARG A 128 -11.96 15.08 14.15
CA ARG A 128 -10.65 15.76 14.10
C ARG A 128 -10.55 16.79 12.98
N PHE A 129 -11.14 16.45 11.85
CA PHE A 129 -11.15 17.27 10.64
C PHE A 129 -12.59 17.44 10.16
N PRO A 130 -13.39 18.27 10.88
CA PRO A 130 -14.74 18.54 10.42
C PRO A 130 -14.66 19.08 8.99
N SER A 131 -15.23 18.36 8.07
CA SER A 131 -15.36 18.84 6.69
C SER A 131 -16.03 20.19 6.78
N LYS A 132 -15.39 21.26 6.29
CA LYS A 132 -16.11 22.50 6.03
C LYS A 132 -17.18 22.13 5.04
N VAL A 133 -18.41 22.02 5.55
CA VAL A 133 -19.58 21.82 4.72
C VAL A 133 -19.59 23.00 3.75
N VAL A 134 -19.15 22.76 2.51
CA VAL A 134 -19.61 23.56 1.42
C VAL A 134 -21.10 23.23 1.38
N GLU A 135 -21.94 24.21 1.72
CA GLU A 135 -23.38 24.09 1.62
C GLU A 135 -23.73 23.69 0.19
N GLU A 136 -23.77 22.39 -0.06
CA GLU A 136 -24.51 21.85 -1.19
C GLU A 136 -25.97 21.90 -0.81
N GLU A 137 -26.76 22.64 -1.55
CA GLU A 137 -28.21 22.70 -1.45
C GLU A 137 -28.83 21.30 -1.32
N PRO A 138 -29.90 21.13 -0.54
CA PRO A 138 -30.44 19.83 -0.20
C PRO A 138 -30.97 19.11 -1.44
N LYS A 139 -30.31 18.05 -1.85
CA LYS A 139 -30.88 17.07 -2.77
C LYS A 139 -31.98 16.31 -2.05
N PRO A 140 -33.16 16.13 -2.68
CA PRO A 140 -34.31 15.53 -2.04
C PRO A 140 -34.04 14.08 -1.58
N GLU A 141 -34.47 13.79 -0.35
CA GLU A 141 -34.45 12.48 0.30
C GLU A 141 -35.02 11.39 -0.63
N LYS A 142 -34.17 10.46 -1.04
CA LYS A 142 -34.65 9.20 -1.63
C LYS A 142 -34.85 8.17 -0.52
N LYS A 143 -36.12 7.91 -0.23
CA LYS A 143 -36.61 6.84 0.63
C LYS A 143 -35.93 5.52 0.30
N ALA A 144 -35.56 4.77 1.39
CA ALA A 144 -35.09 3.40 1.29
C ALA A 144 -35.95 2.55 0.36
N LYS A 145 -35.41 2.08 -0.72
CA LYS A 145 -35.95 1.01 -1.55
C LYS A 145 -34.95 -0.13 -1.60
N LYS A 146 -35.53 -1.32 -1.38
CA LYS A 146 -34.96 -2.66 -1.50
C LYS A 146 -33.88 -2.77 -2.59
N GLU A 147 -32.89 -3.63 -2.31
CA GLU A 147 -31.90 -4.12 -3.28
C GLU A 147 -32.60 -4.62 -4.56
N GLU A 148 -32.75 -3.75 -5.53
CA GLU A 148 -32.92 -4.10 -6.91
C GLU A 148 -31.54 -4.01 -7.56
N LYS A 149 -31.15 -5.10 -8.19
CA LYS A 149 -29.98 -5.14 -9.07
C LYS A 149 -30.03 -3.92 -9.99
N VAL A 150 -29.09 -3.00 -9.80
CA VAL A 150 -28.87 -1.91 -10.73
C VAL A 150 -28.32 -2.54 -11.99
N GLU A 151 -29.18 -2.78 -12.95
CA GLU A 151 -28.76 -2.95 -14.34
C GLU A 151 -28.10 -1.62 -14.74
N ILE A 152 -26.80 -1.67 -14.91
CA ILE A 152 -26.03 -0.60 -15.53
C ILE A 152 -26.66 -0.42 -16.92
N PRO A 153 -27.25 0.75 -17.27
CA PRO A 153 -27.68 0.97 -18.63
C PRO A 153 -26.45 0.79 -19.51
N THR A 154 -26.43 -0.27 -20.28
CA THR A 154 -25.52 -0.42 -21.40
C THR A 154 -25.80 0.78 -22.30
N LEU A 155 -24.97 1.82 -22.22
CA LEU A 155 -24.80 2.69 -23.35
C LEU A 155 -24.51 1.74 -24.51
N ASP A 156 -25.34 1.83 -25.57
CA ASP A 156 -24.99 1.26 -26.86
C ASP A 156 -23.70 1.93 -27.32
N ALA A 157 -22.60 1.45 -26.78
CA ALA A 157 -21.29 1.81 -27.24
C ALA A 157 -21.20 1.25 -28.64
N VAL A 158 -21.34 2.10 -29.63
CA VAL A 158 -20.94 1.79 -31.00
C VAL A 158 -19.51 1.24 -30.86
N VAL A 159 -19.38 -0.07 -31.00
CA VAL A 159 -18.07 -0.73 -30.97
C VAL A 159 -17.31 -0.17 -32.16
N LYS A 160 -16.44 0.79 -31.85
CA LYS A 160 -15.51 1.35 -32.83
C LYS A 160 -14.47 0.30 -33.11
N GLU A 161 -14.00 0.24 -34.34
CA GLU A 161 -12.90 -0.64 -34.72
C GLU A 161 -11.68 -0.38 -33.82
N GLU A 162 -11.00 -1.44 -33.41
CA GLU A 162 -9.77 -1.34 -32.63
C GLU A 162 -8.71 -0.64 -33.46
N ILE A 163 -8.09 0.40 -32.89
CA ILE A 163 -6.99 1.12 -33.53
C ILE A 163 -5.67 0.38 -33.25
N THR A 164 -4.81 0.32 -34.25
CA THR A 164 -3.48 -0.25 -34.11
C THR A 164 -2.55 0.70 -33.33
N ILE A 165 -1.44 0.16 -32.81
CA ILE A 165 -0.44 0.95 -32.11
C ILE A 165 0.20 2.01 -33.02
N ASP A 166 0.31 1.74 -34.31
CA ASP A 166 0.83 2.66 -35.32
C ASP A 166 -0.13 3.84 -35.58
N GLU A 167 -1.43 3.58 -35.56
CA GLU A 167 -2.47 4.62 -35.66
C GLU A 167 -2.49 5.49 -34.40
N PHE A 168 -2.39 4.87 -33.22
CA PHE A 168 -2.27 5.59 -31.95
C PHE A 168 -1.02 6.47 -31.91
N SER A 169 0.12 6.00 -32.42
CA SER A 169 1.40 6.75 -32.47
C SER A 169 1.35 7.99 -33.39
N ARG A 170 0.36 8.10 -34.26
CA ARG A 170 0.12 9.29 -35.08
C ARG A 170 -0.61 10.39 -34.34
N MET A 171 -1.23 10.07 -33.19
CA MET A 171 -1.91 11.07 -32.36
C MET A 171 -0.87 11.88 -31.57
N GLN A 172 -0.96 13.20 -31.68
CA GLN A 172 -0.12 14.10 -30.89
C GLN A 172 -0.93 14.67 -29.74
N LEU A 173 -0.60 14.31 -28.51
CA LEU A 173 -1.18 14.87 -27.29
C LEU A 173 -0.32 16.05 -26.84
N GLN A 174 -0.98 17.18 -26.55
CA GLN A 174 -0.32 18.38 -26.05
C GLN A 174 -1.04 18.90 -24.81
N MET A 175 -0.28 19.43 -23.88
CA MET A 175 -0.83 20.12 -22.70
C MET A 175 -1.25 21.53 -23.10
N GLY A 176 -2.46 21.93 -22.68
CA GLY A 176 -2.98 23.27 -22.88
C GLY A 176 -3.45 23.89 -21.56
N GLU A 177 -3.35 25.21 -21.45
CA GLU A 177 -3.86 25.99 -20.32
C GLU A 177 -5.24 26.56 -20.71
N ILE A 178 -6.26 26.29 -19.88
CA ILE A 178 -7.60 26.86 -20.07
C ILE A 178 -7.56 28.31 -19.60
N ILE A 179 -7.71 29.25 -20.53
CA ILE A 179 -7.69 30.70 -20.25
C ILE A 179 -9.07 31.18 -19.80
N SER A 180 -10.12 30.71 -20.45
CA SER A 180 -11.51 31.04 -20.10
C SER A 180 -12.41 29.85 -20.41
N CYS A 181 -13.51 29.76 -19.68
CA CYS A 181 -14.54 28.75 -19.90
C CYS A 181 -15.89 29.39 -19.61
N GLU A 182 -16.79 29.42 -20.62
CA GLU A 182 -18.08 30.05 -20.54
C GLU A 182 -19.19 29.07 -20.93
N GLU A 183 -20.37 29.24 -20.32
CA GLU A 183 -21.53 28.43 -20.68
C GLU A 183 -22.10 28.87 -22.03
N VAL A 184 -22.46 27.89 -22.87
CA VAL A 184 -23.10 28.18 -24.15
C VAL A 184 -24.59 28.50 -23.94
N ALA A 185 -24.99 29.72 -24.24
CA ALA A 185 -26.33 30.31 -23.95
C ALA A 185 -27.54 29.49 -24.42
N LYS A 186 -27.37 28.48 -25.25
CA LYS A 186 -28.45 27.61 -25.76
C LYS A 186 -28.29 26.14 -25.39
N SER A 187 -27.32 25.80 -24.52
CA SER A 187 -27.08 24.42 -24.13
C SER A 187 -26.78 24.32 -22.64
N LYS A 188 -27.48 23.43 -21.95
CA LYS A 188 -27.21 23.12 -20.53
C LYS A 188 -26.05 22.12 -20.32
N LYS A 189 -25.41 21.64 -21.39
CA LYS A 189 -24.40 20.58 -21.34
C LYS A 189 -23.10 20.94 -22.03
N LEU A 190 -23.04 22.07 -22.75
CA LEU A 190 -21.87 22.48 -23.51
C LEU A 190 -21.17 23.67 -22.84
N LEU A 191 -19.89 23.59 -22.72
CA LEU A 191 -19.01 24.67 -22.28
C LEU A 191 -18.13 25.08 -23.47
N CYS A 192 -17.93 26.39 -23.63
CA CYS A 192 -16.99 26.96 -24.58
C CYS A 192 -15.70 27.31 -23.84
N SER A 193 -14.63 26.55 -24.08
CA SER A 193 -13.35 26.76 -23.41
C SER A 193 -12.34 27.32 -24.42
N GLN A 194 -11.62 28.37 -24.02
CA GLN A 194 -10.44 28.83 -24.74
C GLN A 194 -9.20 28.21 -24.13
N VAL A 195 -8.47 27.45 -24.92
CA VAL A 195 -7.29 26.70 -24.48
C VAL A 195 -6.05 27.22 -25.21
N LYS A 196 -5.05 27.61 -24.43
CA LYS A 196 -3.75 28.04 -24.97
C LYS A 196 -2.82 26.84 -25.06
N VAL A 197 -2.38 26.53 -26.27
CA VAL A 197 -1.44 25.44 -26.56
C VAL A 197 -0.26 26.04 -27.34
N GLN A 198 0.93 25.95 -26.81
CA GLN A 198 2.17 26.45 -27.45
C GLN A 198 2.08 27.87 -28.00
N GLY A 199 1.40 28.77 -27.27
CA GLY A 199 1.24 30.18 -27.68
C GLY A 199 0.10 30.45 -28.66
N ARG A 200 -0.67 29.45 -29.08
CA ARG A 200 -1.89 29.58 -29.88
C ARG A 200 -3.09 29.36 -28.99
N THR A 201 -4.14 30.19 -29.16
CA THR A 201 -5.44 30.01 -28.49
C THR A 201 -6.36 29.25 -29.43
N LEU A 202 -6.88 28.14 -28.94
CA LEU A 202 -7.88 27.28 -29.60
C LEU A 202 -9.22 27.38 -28.85
N GLN A 203 -10.33 27.26 -29.55
CA GLN A 203 -11.68 27.25 -28.99
C GLN A 203 -12.39 25.95 -29.34
#